data_f97325ff3e4803b3879a920cd47211d4
#
_entry.id   f97325ff3e4803b3879a920cd47211d4
#
_cell.length_a   1.000
_cell.length_b   1.000
_cell.length_c   1.000
_cell.angle_alpha   90.00
_cell.angle_beta   90.00
_cell.angle_gamma   90.00
#
_symmetry.space_group_name_H-M   'P 1'
#
loop_
_entity.id
_entity.type
_entity.pdbx_description
1 polymer ?
#
loop_
_entity_poly.entity_id
_entity_poly.type
_entity_poly.pdbx_seq_one_letter_code
_entity_poly.pdbx_strand_id
1 'polypeptide(L)'
;MRNIPRCDFMEEVLVHLHDVSIGYDVPLIEDINIEVSAGDVIAVLGPSGIGKTTLLRTIAGLVRPLEGEVELAVPSRGGLGYIPQRLGLVGNASVRTNIEMGTRVGLSRWFLPFLPVPSKQRYYADKAMSDLGISHLADQPVRILSGGQQRRVATAKTVAQRPKLVLADEFLGELDDDNVDIVMKTVRAAIEAQNSAMIMVEHHEELAKQVANRIWRIEDNRIIEELVR
;
A
#
# COMPACT_ATOMS: atom_id res chain seq x y z
N MET A 1 -8.78 44.82 0.26
CA MET A 1 -8.62 43.47 -0.25
C MET A 1 -7.22 42.99 0.17
N ARG A 2 -7.12 42.17 1.20
CA ARG A 2 -5.83 41.62 1.65
C ARG A 2 -5.58 40.34 0.86
N ASN A 3 -4.51 40.32 0.06
CA ASN A 3 -3.97 39.11 -0.54
C ASN A 3 -3.56 38.18 0.59
N ILE A 4 -4.28 37.07 0.74
CA ILE A 4 -3.84 35.94 1.54
C ILE A 4 -2.83 35.21 0.65
N PRO A 5 -1.54 35.05 1.05
CA PRO A 5 -0.62 34.23 0.30
C PRO A 5 -1.15 32.80 0.32
N ARG A 6 -1.31 32.16 -0.86
CA ARG A 6 -1.39 30.70 -0.95
C ARG A 6 -0.11 30.19 -0.31
N CYS A 7 -0.21 29.55 0.86
CA CYS A 7 0.82 28.64 1.30
C CYS A 7 0.91 27.54 0.25
N ASP A 8 1.96 27.56 -0.55
CA ASP A 8 2.43 26.38 -1.26
C ASP A 8 2.78 25.37 -0.16
N PHE A 9 1.86 24.46 0.14
CA PHE A 9 2.19 23.24 0.85
C PHE A 9 3.13 22.49 -0.09
N MET A 10 4.42 22.54 0.18
CA MET A 10 5.37 21.62 -0.46
C MET A 10 4.88 20.22 -0.12
N GLU A 11 4.37 19.52 -1.12
CA GLU A 11 3.93 18.13 -0.96
C GLU A 11 5.13 17.32 -0.46
N GLU A 12 4.94 16.60 0.66
CA GLU A 12 6.00 15.77 1.25
C GLU A 12 6.30 14.61 0.28
N VAL A 13 7.44 14.65 -0.42
CA VAL A 13 7.89 13.57 -1.29
C VAL A 13 8.27 12.37 -0.43
N LEU A 14 7.68 11.23 -0.69
CA LEU A 14 7.85 9.98 0.07
C LEU A 14 8.73 8.97 -0.67
N VAL A 15 8.73 9.02 -2.00
CA VAL A 15 9.54 8.15 -2.87
C VAL A 15 10.10 8.97 -3.99
N HIS A 16 11.37 8.76 -4.30
CA HIS A 16 12.01 9.30 -5.48
C HIS A 16 12.76 8.19 -6.22
N LEU A 17 12.50 8.04 -7.50
CA LEU A 17 13.21 7.15 -8.41
C LEU A 17 14.03 8.00 -9.38
N HIS A 18 15.35 7.83 -9.36
CA HIS A 18 16.32 8.55 -10.21
C HIS A 18 16.97 7.60 -11.19
N ASP A 19 16.71 7.79 -12.48
CA ASP A 19 17.27 7.02 -13.60
C ASP A 19 17.21 5.49 -13.36
N VAL A 20 16.09 5.04 -12.77
CA VAL A 20 15.95 3.66 -12.32
C VAL A 20 15.59 2.74 -13.48
N SER A 21 16.36 1.66 -13.62
CA SER A 21 16.03 0.52 -14.47
C SER A 21 15.76 -0.71 -13.59
N ILE A 22 14.65 -1.39 -13.82
CA ILE A 22 14.23 -2.55 -13.02
C ILE A 22 14.14 -3.81 -13.88
N GLY A 23 14.47 -4.93 -13.29
CA GLY A 23 14.46 -6.24 -13.94
C GLY A 23 15.22 -7.26 -13.11
N TYR A 24 15.63 -8.35 -13.75
CA TYR A 24 16.50 -9.37 -13.14
C TYR A 24 17.80 -9.45 -13.97
N ASP A 25 17.84 -10.28 -15.01
CA ASP A 25 19.01 -10.39 -15.91
C ASP A 25 18.95 -9.36 -17.06
N VAL A 26 17.74 -8.96 -17.41
CA VAL A 26 17.45 -7.94 -18.44
C VAL A 26 16.48 -6.90 -17.89
N PRO A 27 16.57 -5.65 -18.33
CA PRO A 27 15.61 -4.63 -17.95
C PRO A 27 14.19 -4.97 -18.41
N LEU A 28 13.21 -4.77 -17.54
CA LEU A 28 11.78 -4.84 -17.81
C LEU A 28 11.19 -3.44 -18.01
N ILE A 29 11.66 -2.48 -17.20
CA ILE A 29 11.29 -1.06 -17.31
C ILE A 29 12.56 -0.26 -17.11
N GLU A 30 12.74 0.76 -17.94
CA GLU A 30 13.94 1.58 -18.00
C GLU A 30 13.62 3.07 -17.84
N ASP A 31 14.63 3.87 -17.53
CA ASP A 31 14.55 5.34 -17.47
C ASP A 31 13.45 5.87 -16.55
N ILE A 32 13.23 5.23 -15.38
CA ILE A 32 12.20 5.65 -14.45
C ILE A 32 12.71 6.85 -13.66
N ASN A 33 12.07 8.00 -13.88
CA ASN A 33 12.29 9.25 -13.15
C ASN A 33 10.94 9.75 -12.62
N ILE A 34 10.59 9.39 -11.39
CA ILE A 34 9.24 9.62 -10.84
C ILE A 34 9.34 9.96 -9.36
N GLU A 35 8.44 10.86 -8.92
CA GLU A 35 8.22 11.20 -7.52
C GLU A 35 6.83 10.77 -7.06
N VAL A 36 6.74 10.34 -5.81
CA VAL A 36 5.49 10.04 -5.11
C VAL A 36 5.38 10.90 -3.88
N SER A 37 4.33 11.67 -3.82
CA SER A 37 4.06 12.61 -2.73
C SER A 37 2.95 12.10 -1.80
N ALA A 38 2.92 12.65 -0.60
CA ALA A 38 1.82 12.41 0.32
C ALA A 38 0.47 12.82 -0.31
N GLY A 39 -0.55 11.97 -0.17
CA GLY A 39 -1.85 12.12 -0.81
C GLY A 39 -1.98 11.38 -2.15
N ASP A 40 -0.88 10.91 -2.73
CA ASP A 40 -0.94 10.13 -3.97
C ASP A 40 -1.59 8.77 -3.75
N VAL A 41 -2.51 8.45 -4.66
CA VAL A 41 -3.06 7.10 -4.86
C VAL A 41 -2.80 6.74 -6.31
N ILE A 42 -1.78 5.94 -6.55
CA ILE A 42 -1.26 5.62 -7.88
C ILE A 42 -1.68 4.20 -8.26
N ALA A 43 -2.28 4.05 -9.45
CA ALA A 43 -2.55 2.75 -10.04
C ALA A 43 -1.54 2.43 -11.13
N VAL A 44 -0.86 1.28 -11.03
CA VAL A 44 0.08 0.77 -12.02
C VAL A 44 -0.64 -0.17 -12.96
N LEU A 45 -0.76 0.20 -14.23
CA LEU A 45 -1.42 -0.56 -15.30
C LEU A 45 -0.40 -1.10 -16.32
N GLY A 46 -0.74 -2.19 -16.96
CA GLY A 46 0.04 -2.79 -18.04
C GLY A 46 -0.19 -4.29 -18.17
N PRO A 47 0.30 -4.94 -19.24
CA PRO A 47 0.15 -6.37 -19.47
C PRO A 47 0.75 -7.23 -18.34
N SER A 48 0.28 -8.48 -18.22
CA SER A 48 0.90 -9.43 -17.29
C SER A 48 2.36 -9.70 -17.68
N GLY A 49 3.24 -9.78 -16.68
CA GLY A 49 4.68 -10.04 -16.90
C GLY A 49 5.51 -8.81 -17.27
N ILE A 50 4.92 -7.62 -17.48
CA ILE A 50 5.64 -6.40 -17.91
C ILE A 50 6.59 -5.83 -16.83
N GLY A 51 6.49 -6.28 -15.55
CA GLY A 51 7.35 -5.79 -14.49
C GLY A 51 6.63 -5.05 -13.34
N LYS A 52 5.29 -4.97 -13.33
CA LYS A 52 4.52 -4.25 -12.27
C LYS A 52 4.87 -4.68 -10.85
N THR A 53 4.81 -5.99 -10.57
CA THR A 53 5.20 -6.55 -9.27
C THR A 53 6.68 -6.31 -8.97
N THR A 54 7.57 -6.35 -9.99
CA THR A 54 8.99 -6.06 -9.83
C THR A 54 9.20 -4.60 -9.45
N LEU A 55 8.45 -3.66 -10.05
CA LEU A 55 8.47 -2.23 -9.68
C LEU A 55 8.12 -2.06 -8.20
N LEU A 56 6.99 -2.62 -7.75
CA LEU A 56 6.61 -2.55 -6.33
C LEU A 56 7.68 -3.15 -5.41
N ARG A 57 8.26 -4.30 -5.78
CA ARG A 57 9.32 -4.94 -4.99
C ARG A 57 10.60 -4.14 -4.96
N THR A 58 10.94 -3.45 -6.06
CA THR A 58 12.10 -2.57 -6.10
C THR A 58 11.89 -1.33 -5.21
N ILE A 59 10.72 -0.71 -5.28
CA ILE A 59 10.35 0.39 -4.36
C ILE A 59 10.36 -0.10 -2.90
N ALA A 60 9.91 -1.34 -2.64
CA ALA A 60 9.95 -1.93 -1.30
C ALA A 60 11.36 -2.28 -0.80
N GLY A 61 12.39 -2.16 -1.63
CA GLY A 61 13.76 -2.58 -1.31
C GLY A 61 13.96 -4.11 -1.26
N LEU A 62 13.01 -4.89 -1.81
CA LEU A 62 13.06 -6.35 -1.87
C LEU A 62 13.83 -6.86 -3.09
N VAL A 63 13.93 -6.05 -4.14
CA VAL A 63 14.72 -6.29 -5.35
C VAL A 63 15.57 -5.04 -5.56
N ARG A 64 16.83 -5.24 -5.90
CA ARG A 64 17.71 -4.11 -6.23
C ARG A 64 17.42 -3.63 -7.64
N PRO A 65 17.42 -2.32 -7.91
CA PRO A 65 17.38 -1.83 -9.28
C PRO A 65 18.62 -2.33 -10.04
N LEU A 66 18.52 -2.46 -11.36
CA LEU A 66 19.65 -2.75 -12.23
C LEU A 66 20.53 -1.50 -12.41
N GLU A 67 19.90 -0.34 -12.49
CA GLU A 67 20.53 0.98 -12.62
C GLU A 67 19.75 2.01 -11.81
N GLY A 68 20.37 3.14 -11.49
CA GLY A 68 19.75 4.24 -10.78
C GLY A 68 19.59 4.01 -9.27
N GLU A 69 18.86 4.90 -8.64
CA GLU A 69 18.66 4.91 -7.17
C GLU A 69 17.19 5.10 -6.80
N VAL A 70 16.75 4.37 -5.76
CA VAL A 70 15.42 4.51 -5.16
C VAL A 70 15.58 5.09 -3.77
N GLU A 71 15.13 6.31 -3.58
CA GLU A 71 15.13 6.99 -2.30
C GLU A 71 13.75 6.90 -1.64
N LEU A 72 13.71 6.47 -0.37
CA LEU A 72 12.50 6.38 0.44
C LEU A 72 12.60 7.33 1.63
N ALA A 73 11.79 8.38 1.63
CA ALA A 73 11.65 9.33 2.75
C ALA A 73 10.60 8.83 3.77
N VAL A 74 10.61 7.52 4.10
CA VAL A 74 9.69 6.93 5.06
C VAL A 74 10.45 6.28 6.22
N PRO A 75 9.86 6.18 7.43
CA PRO A 75 10.51 5.52 8.56
C PRO A 75 10.95 4.10 8.19
N SER A 76 12.19 3.73 8.49
CA SER A 76 12.77 2.42 8.19
C SER A 76 12.02 1.25 8.87
N ARG A 77 11.27 1.52 9.94
CA ARG A 77 10.42 0.54 10.63
C ARG A 77 8.98 1.01 10.64
N GLY A 78 8.12 0.21 10.02
CA GLY A 78 6.69 0.48 9.97
C GLY A 78 6.27 1.58 8.98
N GLY A 79 7.22 2.29 8.36
CA GLY A 79 6.92 3.34 7.39
C GLY A 79 6.42 2.82 6.05
N LEU A 80 6.75 1.58 5.69
CA LEU A 80 6.28 0.90 4.49
C LEU A 80 5.28 -0.20 4.86
N GLY A 81 4.08 -0.17 4.29
CA GLY A 81 3.09 -1.24 4.31
C GLY A 81 3.07 -1.98 2.97
N TYR A 82 3.05 -3.31 2.96
CA TYR A 82 3.01 -4.09 1.73
C TYR A 82 1.89 -5.13 1.78
N ILE A 83 1.00 -5.09 0.81
CA ILE A 83 -0.05 -6.08 0.58
C ILE A 83 0.35 -6.90 -0.66
N PRO A 84 0.92 -8.09 -0.49
CA PRO A 84 1.28 -8.93 -1.63
C PRO A 84 0.04 -9.58 -2.25
N GLN A 85 0.11 -10.02 -3.50
CA GLN A 85 -0.96 -10.73 -4.22
C GLN A 85 -1.53 -11.91 -3.41
N ARG A 86 -0.69 -12.64 -2.66
CA ARG A 86 -1.10 -13.73 -1.74
C ARG A 86 -1.43 -13.26 -0.32
N LEU A 87 -1.73 -11.98 -0.11
CA LEU A 87 -2.19 -11.31 1.10
C LEU A 87 -1.26 -11.40 2.34
N GLY A 88 -0.30 -12.32 2.42
CA GLY A 88 0.66 -12.44 3.53
C GLY A 88 0.00 -12.66 4.90
N LEU A 89 -1.10 -13.41 4.96
CA LEU A 89 -1.83 -13.71 6.20
C LEU A 89 -1.43 -15.08 6.77
N VAL A 90 -1.45 -15.19 8.09
CA VAL A 90 -1.24 -16.46 8.81
C VAL A 90 -2.59 -17.16 8.95
N GLY A 91 -2.85 -18.17 8.10
CA GLY A 91 -4.15 -18.81 7.95
C GLY A 91 -4.72 -19.42 9.25
N ASN A 92 -3.87 -20.03 10.10
CA ASN A 92 -4.29 -20.64 11.36
C ASN A 92 -4.43 -19.64 12.53
N ALA A 93 -3.94 -18.42 12.37
CA ALA A 93 -4.13 -17.36 13.36
C ALA A 93 -5.47 -16.66 13.17
N SER A 94 -5.99 -16.05 14.24
CA SER A 94 -7.23 -15.27 14.18
C SER A 94 -7.04 -13.99 13.36
N VAL A 95 -8.16 -13.39 12.93
CA VAL A 95 -8.19 -12.07 12.28
C VAL A 95 -7.49 -11.04 13.17
N ARG A 96 -7.86 -10.96 14.45
CA ARG A 96 -7.23 -10.05 15.42
C ARG A 96 -5.72 -10.23 15.47
N THR A 97 -5.24 -11.47 15.60
CA THR A 97 -3.81 -11.77 15.66
C THR A 97 -3.08 -11.32 14.40
N ASN A 98 -3.66 -11.57 13.21
CA ASN A 98 -3.06 -11.11 11.95
C ASN A 98 -2.94 -9.59 11.89
N ILE A 99 -3.97 -8.85 12.31
CA ILE A 99 -3.96 -7.39 12.29
C ILE A 99 -2.99 -6.82 13.32
N GLU A 100 -2.97 -7.38 14.54
CA GLU A 100 -2.03 -6.99 15.59
C GLU A 100 -0.56 -7.22 15.18
N MET A 101 -0.26 -8.24 14.37
CA MET A 101 1.08 -8.41 13.79
C MET A 101 1.50 -7.19 12.96
N GLY A 102 0.59 -6.61 12.18
CA GLY A 102 0.84 -5.36 11.45
C GLY A 102 1.22 -4.21 12.37
N THR A 103 0.48 -4.01 13.46
CA THR A 103 0.75 -2.91 14.40
C THR A 103 2.08 -3.04 15.14
N ARG A 104 2.64 -4.25 15.25
CA ARG A 104 3.94 -4.50 15.92
C ARG A 104 5.14 -4.05 15.12
N VAL A 105 5.01 -3.92 13.79
CA VAL A 105 6.15 -3.58 12.90
C VAL A 105 6.78 -2.24 13.26
N GLY A 106 5.97 -1.26 13.67
CA GLY A 106 6.43 0.06 14.09
C GLY A 106 6.94 0.16 15.54
N LEU A 107 6.87 -0.94 16.33
CA LEU A 107 7.33 -0.93 17.70
C LEU A 107 8.85 -0.98 17.80
N SER A 108 9.37 -0.59 18.98
CA SER A 108 10.79 -0.63 19.27
C SER A 108 11.37 -2.03 19.00
N ARG A 109 12.63 -2.07 18.50
CA ARG A 109 13.40 -3.30 18.31
C ARG A 109 13.51 -4.17 19.58
N TRP A 110 13.39 -3.55 20.75
CA TRP A 110 13.44 -4.22 22.07
C TRP A 110 12.07 -4.73 22.53
N PHE A 111 11.01 -4.50 21.75
CA PHE A 111 9.68 -5.04 22.09
C PHE A 111 9.66 -6.54 21.82
N LEU A 112 9.52 -7.32 22.90
CA LEU A 112 9.54 -8.78 22.81
C LEU A 112 8.24 -9.32 22.20
N PRO A 113 8.29 -10.28 21.24
CA PRO A 113 7.10 -10.75 20.51
C PRO A 113 6.01 -11.38 21.39
N PHE A 114 6.36 -11.90 22.55
CA PHE A 114 5.45 -12.54 23.50
C PHE A 114 4.76 -11.56 24.46
N LEU A 115 5.16 -10.28 24.46
CA LEU A 115 4.47 -9.27 25.25
C LEU A 115 3.11 -8.93 24.64
N PRO A 116 2.11 -8.62 25.48
CA PRO A 116 0.80 -8.18 24.99
C PRO A 116 0.95 -6.91 24.16
N VAL A 117 0.12 -6.79 23.11
CA VAL A 117 0.09 -5.60 22.24
C VAL A 117 -0.29 -4.39 23.10
N PRO A 118 0.49 -3.28 23.06
CA PRO A 118 0.17 -2.07 23.81
C PRO A 118 -1.21 -1.51 23.44
N SER A 119 -1.87 -0.83 24.36
CA SER A 119 -3.25 -0.34 24.20
C SER A 119 -3.45 0.54 22.95
N LYS A 120 -2.44 1.37 22.63
CA LYS A 120 -2.46 2.22 21.42
C LYS A 120 -2.53 1.39 20.14
N GLN A 121 -1.70 0.35 20.02
CA GLN A 121 -1.67 -0.53 18.86
C GLN A 121 -2.94 -1.37 18.76
N ARG A 122 -3.46 -1.83 19.91
CA ARG A 122 -4.75 -2.54 19.95
C ARG A 122 -5.88 -1.65 19.47
N TYR A 123 -5.92 -0.39 19.89
CA TYR A 123 -6.88 0.58 19.37
C TYR A 123 -6.84 0.71 17.86
N TYR A 124 -5.64 0.77 17.24
CA TYR A 124 -5.53 0.84 15.77
C TYR A 124 -6.00 -0.45 15.09
N ALA A 125 -5.74 -1.61 15.69
CA ALA A 125 -6.25 -2.88 15.19
C ALA A 125 -7.78 -2.94 15.25
N ASP A 126 -8.38 -2.58 16.40
CA ASP A 126 -9.83 -2.57 16.61
C ASP A 126 -10.52 -1.57 15.66
N LYS A 127 -9.94 -0.37 15.50
CA LYS A 127 -10.43 0.65 14.57
C LYS A 127 -10.41 0.14 13.13
N ALA A 128 -9.30 -0.44 12.66
CA ALA A 128 -9.20 -0.97 11.30
C ALA A 128 -10.20 -2.11 11.05
N MET A 129 -10.41 -3.00 12.03
CA MET A 129 -11.45 -4.03 11.92
C MET A 129 -12.86 -3.44 11.81
N SER A 130 -13.14 -2.39 12.58
CA SER A 130 -14.43 -1.70 12.55
C SER A 130 -14.66 -0.99 11.21
N ASP A 131 -13.67 -0.22 10.74
CA ASP A 131 -13.75 0.54 9.49
C ASP A 131 -13.96 -0.37 8.26
N LEU A 132 -13.44 -1.60 8.31
CA LEU A 132 -13.58 -2.61 7.26
C LEU A 132 -14.73 -3.60 7.50
N GLY A 133 -15.55 -3.41 8.55
CA GLY A 133 -16.73 -4.22 8.82
C GLY A 133 -16.43 -5.68 9.20
N ILE A 134 -15.23 -5.98 9.71
CA ILE A 134 -14.80 -7.35 10.05
C ILE A 134 -14.64 -7.60 11.55
N SER A 135 -15.11 -6.71 12.42
CA SER A 135 -14.99 -6.86 13.87
C SER A 135 -15.65 -8.15 14.40
N HIS A 136 -16.74 -8.58 13.77
CA HIS A 136 -17.47 -9.81 14.14
C HIS A 136 -16.69 -11.10 13.81
N LEU A 137 -15.60 -10.99 13.00
CA LEU A 137 -14.72 -12.09 12.61
C LEU A 137 -13.43 -12.14 13.46
N ALA A 138 -13.28 -11.24 14.45
CA ALA A 138 -12.01 -11.01 15.15
C ALA A 138 -11.33 -12.28 15.66
N ASP A 139 -12.10 -13.23 16.20
CA ASP A 139 -11.60 -14.47 16.80
C ASP A 139 -11.59 -15.67 15.81
N GLN A 140 -12.08 -15.47 14.60
CA GLN A 140 -12.11 -16.50 13.56
C GLN A 140 -10.71 -16.71 12.96
N PRO A 141 -10.29 -17.95 12.67
CA PRO A 141 -9.06 -18.22 11.94
C PRO A 141 -9.21 -17.78 10.47
N VAL A 142 -8.19 -17.11 9.94
CA VAL A 142 -8.24 -16.50 8.58
C VAL A 142 -8.52 -17.54 7.49
N ARG A 143 -8.06 -18.78 7.65
CA ARG A 143 -8.23 -19.85 6.64
C ARG A 143 -9.68 -20.20 6.31
N ILE A 144 -10.67 -19.90 7.17
CA ILE A 144 -12.08 -20.20 6.93
C ILE A 144 -12.84 -19.04 6.31
N LEU A 145 -12.20 -17.89 6.14
CA LEU A 145 -12.79 -16.68 5.59
C LEU A 145 -12.88 -16.76 4.05
N SER A 146 -13.87 -16.10 3.47
CA SER A 146 -13.94 -15.89 2.02
C SER A 146 -12.75 -15.04 1.52
N GLY A 147 -12.43 -15.10 0.22
CA GLY A 147 -11.37 -14.31 -0.39
C GLY A 147 -11.52 -12.81 -0.11
N GLY A 148 -12.72 -12.26 -0.28
CA GLY A 148 -13.01 -10.85 0.03
C GLY A 148 -12.82 -10.50 1.51
N GLN A 149 -13.21 -11.39 2.44
CA GLN A 149 -12.94 -11.20 3.87
C GLN A 149 -11.45 -11.23 4.17
N GLN A 150 -10.69 -12.14 3.56
CA GLN A 150 -9.23 -12.21 3.72
C GLN A 150 -8.56 -10.92 3.19
N ARG A 151 -9.01 -10.37 2.06
CA ARG A 151 -8.52 -9.08 1.54
C ARG A 151 -8.77 -7.94 2.51
N ARG A 152 -9.97 -7.87 3.10
CA ARG A 152 -10.26 -6.89 4.15
C ARG A 152 -9.38 -7.07 5.39
N VAL A 153 -9.05 -8.29 5.78
CA VAL A 153 -8.09 -8.56 6.86
C VAL A 153 -6.68 -8.08 6.51
N ALA A 154 -6.20 -8.33 5.28
CA ALA A 154 -4.90 -7.85 4.81
C ALA A 154 -4.84 -6.32 4.77
N THR A 155 -5.90 -5.67 4.30
CA THR A 155 -6.03 -4.21 4.33
C THR A 155 -6.03 -3.68 5.77
N ALA A 156 -6.82 -4.28 6.67
CA ALA A 156 -6.86 -3.90 8.09
C ALA A 156 -5.48 -4.01 8.75
N LYS A 157 -4.75 -5.10 8.48
CA LYS A 157 -3.39 -5.31 8.96
C LYS A 157 -2.45 -4.18 8.52
N THR A 158 -2.54 -3.77 7.26
CA THR A 158 -1.69 -2.73 6.69
C THR A 158 -2.10 -1.34 7.19
N VAL A 159 -3.39 -1.02 7.20
CA VAL A 159 -3.90 0.27 7.72
C VAL A 159 -3.60 0.44 9.22
N ALA A 160 -3.73 -0.63 10.01
CA ALA A 160 -3.43 -0.61 11.45
C ALA A 160 -1.93 -0.40 11.75
N GLN A 161 -1.04 -0.76 10.83
CA GLN A 161 0.39 -0.47 10.90
C GLN A 161 0.68 1.03 10.84
N ARG A 162 -0.20 1.83 10.19
CA ARG A 162 -0.07 3.27 9.95
C ARG A 162 1.18 3.63 9.12
N PRO A 163 1.38 3.02 7.97
CA PRO A 163 2.54 3.29 7.13
C PRO A 163 2.46 4.67 6.48
N LYS A 164 3.60 5.23 6.08
CA LYS A 164 3.69 6.42 5.24
C LYS A 164 3.55 6.10 3.75
N LEU A 165 3.91 4.90 3.35
CA LEU A 165 3.75 4.39 1.99
C LEU A 165 3.10 3.01 2.03
N VAL A 166 2.00 2.84 1.27
CA VAL A 166 1.34 1.55 1.06
C VAL A 166 1.65 1.06 -0.35
N LEU A 167 2.18 -0.14 -0.46
CA LEU A 167 2.33 -0.85 -1.73
C LEU A 167 1.35 -2.02 -1.75
N ALA A 168 0.59 -2.19 -2.83
CA ALA A 168 -0.41 -3.25 -2.93
C ALA A 168 -0.39 -3.91 -4.31
N ASP A 169 -0.24 -5.22 -4.33
CA ASP A 169 -0.12 -6.02 -5.55
C ASP A 169 -1.43 -6.78 -5.78
N GLU A 170 -2.26 -6.34 -6.74
CA GLU A 170 -3.53 -6.94 -7.14
C GLU A 170 -4.51 -7.18 -5.97
N PHE A 171 -4.55 -6.25 -5.02
CA PHE A 171 -5.28 -6.48 -3.77
C PHE A 171 -6.80 -6.26 -3.87
N LEU A 172 -7.29 -5.55 -4.89
CA LEU A 172 -8.72 -5.33 -5.16
C LEU A 172 -9.36 -6.45 -6.00
N GLY A 173 -8.57 -7.25 -6.70
CA GLY A 173 -9.08 -8.39 -7.48
C GLY A 173 -9.94 -9.34 -6.63
N GLU A 174 -10.98 -9.96 -7.19
CA GLU A 174 -11.96 -10.83 -6.50
C GLU A 174 -12.86 -10.13 -5.46
N LEU A 175 -12.80 -8.79 -5.34
CA LEU A 175 -13.78 -8.02 -4.60
C LEU A 175 -14.93 -7.64 -5.53
N ASP A 176 -16.16 -7.67 -5.03
CA ASP A 176 -17.30 -7.00 -5.64
C ASP A 176 -17.23 -5.49 -5.41
N ASP A 177 -18.02 -4.72 -6.16
CA ASP A 177 -17.99 -3.25 -6.14
C ASP A 177 -18.23 -2.69 -4.73
N ASP A 178 -19.18 -3.23 -3.97
CA ASP A 178 -19.48 -2.81 -2.59
C ASP A 178 -18.26 -3.00 -1.66
N ASN A 179 -17.54 -4.10 -1.82
CA ASN A 179 -16.34 -4.38 -1.05
C ASN A 179 -15.15 -3.52 -1.47
N VAL A 180 -15.01 -3.20 -2.76
CA VAL A 180 -14.01 -2.25 -3.27
C VAL A 180 -14.24 -0.88 -2.63
N ASP A 181 -15.47 -0.39 -2.61
CA ASP A 181 -15.80 0.92 -2.02
C ASP A 181 -15.47 1.00 -0.52
N ILE A 182 -15.82 -0.03 0.24
CA ILE A 182 -15.50 -0.09 1.69
C ILE A 182 -13.98 -0.07 1.89
N VAL A 183 -13.24 -0.89 1.14
CA VAL A 183 -11.78 -0.99 1.24
C VAL A 183 -11.13 0.34 0.86
N MET A 184 -11.49 0.93 -0.29
CA MET A 184 -10.88 2.16 -0.77
C MET A 184 -11.24 3.37 0.07
N LYS A 185 -12.47 3.45 0.59
CA LYS A 185 -12.86 4.49 1.55
C LYS A 185 -11.99 4.44 2.81
N THR A 186 -11.76 3.24 3.35
CA THR A 186 -10.91 3.05 4.54
C THR A 186 -9.45 3.41 4.26
N VAL A 187 -8.92 2.98 3.10
CA VAL A 187 -7.54 3.27 2.69
C VAL A 187 -7.35 4.77 2.47
N ARG A 188 -8.25 5.44 1.74
CA ARG A 188 -8.18 6.89 1.50
C ARG A 188 -8.23 7.70 2.80
N ALA A 189 -9.12 7.35 3.72
CA ALA A 189 -9.19 7.98 5.04
C ALA A 189 -7.89 7.78 5.84
N ALA A 190 -7.23 6.62 5.70
CA ALA A 190 -5.95 6.35 6.34
C ALA A 190 -4.81 7.16 5.69
N ILE A 191 -4.79 7.29 4.35
CA ILE A 191 -3.82 8.09 3.59
C ILE A 191 -3.90 9.55 4.04
N GLU A 192 -5.10 10.12 4.05
CA GLU A 192 -5.34 11.50 4.48
C GLU A 192 -4.92 11.73 5.94
N ALA A 193 -5.39 10.88 6.86
CA ALA A 193 -5.11 11.00 8.30
C ALA A 193 -3.63 10.85 8.66
N GLN A 194 -2.82 10.25 7.80
CA GLN A 194 -1.42 9.94 8.06
C GLN A 194 -0.46 10.72 7.18
N ASN A 195 -0.97 11.54 6.25
CA ASN A 195 -0.17 12.19 5.22
C ASN A 195 0.74 11.16 4.54
N SER A 196 0.13 10.14 3.96
CA SER A 196 0.79 8.98 3.36
C SER A 196 0.43 8.85 1.88
N ALA A 197 1.01 7.89 1.18
CA ALA A 197 0.69 7.59 -0.22
C ALA A 197 0.44 6.09 -0.42
N MET A 198 -0.16 5.76 -1.58
CA MET A 198 -0.37 4.38 -2.00
C MET A 198 0.03 4.19 -3.46
N ILE A 199 0.71 3.08 -3.74
CA ILE A 199 0.96 2.58 -5.09
C ILE A 199 0.36 1.18 -5.17
N MET A 200 -0.55 0.96 -6.12
CA MET A 200 -1.20 -0.35 -6.28
C MET A 200 -1.12 -0.83 -7.73
N VAL A 201 -0.96 -2.14 -7.91
CA VAL A 201 -1.07 -2.79 -9.21
C VAL A 201 -2.53 -3.17 -9.46
N GLU A 202 -3.04 -2.79 -10.61
CA GLU A 202 -4.38 -3.13 -11.06
C GLU A 202 -4.39 -3.63 -12.50
N HIS A 203 -5.42 -4.41 -12.85
CA HIS A 203 -5.62 -4.93 -14.20
C HIS A 203 -6.81 -4.30 -14.90
N HIS A 204 -7.76 -3.75 -14.14
CA HIS A 204 -8.97 -3.14 -14.64
C HIS A 204 -8.83 -1.61 -14.71
N GLU A 205 -8.78 -1.07 -15.92
CA GLU A 205 -8.56 0.34 -16.16
C GLU A 205 -9.67 1.22 -15.55
N GLU A 206 -10.93 0.81 -15.67
CA GLU A 206 -12.06 1.55 -15.10
C GLU A 206 -11.97 1.62 -13.57
N LEU A 207 -11.61 0.51 -12.92
CA LEU A 207 -11.38 0.49 -11.48
C LEU A 207 -10.20 1.38 -11.08
N ALA A 208 -9.08 1.32 -11.83
CA ALA A 208 -7.94 2.18 -11.59
C ALA A 208 -8.32 3.66 -11.65
N LYS A 209 -9.08 4.09 -12.66
CA LYS A 209 -9.57 5.47 -12.81
C LYS A 209 -10.53 5.89 -11.68
N GLN A 210 -11.31 4.97 -11.14
CA GLN A 210 -12.23 5.24 -10.03
C GLN A 210 -11.47 5.45 -8.71
N VAL A 211 -10.40 4.70 -8.49
CA VAL A 211 -9.75 4.63 -7.17
C VAL A 211 -8.43 5.40 -7.07
N ALA A 212 -7.78 5.74 -8.19
CA ALA A 212 -6.50 6.45 -8.20
C ALA A 212 -6.66 7.92 -8.61
N ASN A 213 -5.72 8.76 -8.22
CA ASN A 213 -5.57 10.14 -8.73
C ASN A 213 -4.43 10.27 -9.75
N ARG A 214 -3.54 9.27 -9.83
CA ARG A 214 -2.47 9.16 -10.83
C ARG A 214 -2.44 7.73 -11.36
N ILE A 215 -2.16 7.56 -12.64
CA ILE A 215 -1.99 6.24 -13.28
C ILE A 215 -0.58 6.18 -13.88
N TRP A 216 0.12 5.11 -13.60
CA TRP A 216 1.36 4.74 -14.25
C TRP A 216 1.08 3.60 -15.23
N ARG A 217 1.05 3.92 -16.50
CA ARG A 217 0.89 2.93 -17.57
C ARG A 217 2.25 2.47 -18.04
N ILE A 218 2.48 1.16 -18.01
CA ILE A 218 3.73 0.58 -18.50
C ILE A 218 3.51 0.13 -19.95
N GLU A 219 4.21 0.80 -20.88
CA GLU A 219 4.21 0.54 -22.31
C GLU A 219 5.63 0.66 -22.84
N ASP A 220 6.04 -0.20 -23.77
CA ASP A 220 7.37 -0.20 -24.42
C ASP A 220 8.53 -0.04 -23.41
N ASN A 221 8.48 -0.78 -22.31
CA ASN A 221 9.46 -0.77 -21.21
C ASN A 221 9.63 0.59 -20.52
N ARG A 222 8.64 1.47 -20.61
CA ARG A 222 8.63 2.80 -19.97
C ARG A 222 7.35 3.02 -19.16
N ILE A 223 7.42 3.94 -18.22
CA ILE A 223 6.24 4.40 -17.49
C ILE A 223 5.74 5.69 -18.12
N ILE A 224 4.47 5.69 -18.53
CA ILE A 224 3.73 6.86 -18.97
C ILE A 224 2.81 7.26 -17.82
N GLU A 225 2.92 8.49 -17.35
CA GLU A 225 2.10 9.00 -16.27
C GLU A 225 0.88 9.75 -16.79
N GLU A 226 -0.28 9.44 -16.22
CA GLU A 226 -1.56 10.07 -16.49
C GLU A 226 -2.17 10.59 -15.18
N LEU A 227 -2.65 11.85 -15.17
CA LEU A 227 -3.42 12.40 -14.05
C LEU A 227 -4.90 12.07 -14.24
N VAL A 228 -5.53 11.50 -13.23
CA VAL A 228 -6.98 11.23 -13.22
C VAL A 228 -7.69 12.46 -12.64
N ARG A 229 -8.61 13.03 -13.41
CA ARG A 229 -9.40 14.23 -13.04
C ARG A 229 -10.72 13.86 -12.40
#